data_ce2a57f6d7c507210ee0c326daa4746a
#
_entry.id   ce2a57f6d7c507210ee0c326daa4746a
#
_cell.length_a   1.000
_cell.length_b   1.000
_cell.length_c   1.000
_cell.angle_alpha   90.00
_cell.angle_beta   90.00
_cell.angle_gamma   90.00
#
_symmetry.space_group_name_H-M   'P 1'
#
loop_
_entity.id
_entity.type
_entity.pdbx_description
1 polymer ?
#
loop_
_entity_poly.entity_id
_entity_poly.type
_entity_poly.pdbx_seq_one_letter_code
_entity_poly.pdbx_strand_id
1 'polypeptide(L)'
;VDSLGRMLPKGFHSIPNNLLLEKATLQKGMAFTQHWVIKEGEVFSPCIQPLERSEHFRSLCQKGDRYMVIANKEEMTYREYLDLLLAYGVQNALYMDMGTGWNHSFYRDADNQLHIIHPKTHSYPTNWLVVYHK
;
A
#
# COMPACT_ATOMS: atom_id res chain seq x y z
N VAL A 1 4.44 10.08 -0.44
CA VAL A 1 4.31 10.51 0.97
C VAL A 1 5.18 11.76 1.15
N ASP A 2 4.63 12.84 1.65
CA ASP A 2 5.41 14.05 1.94
C ASP A 2 6.18 13.93 3.27
N SER A 3 6.99 14.93 3.59
CA SER A 3 7.78 14.95 4.83
C SER A 3 6.95 14.95 6.12
N LEU A 4 5.65 15.19 6.02
CA LEU A 4 4.69 15.12 7.13
C LEU A 4 4.00 13.75 7.20
N GLY A 5 4.39 12.79 6.38
CA GLY A 5 3.82 11.46 6.34
C GLY A 5 2.46 11.37 5.65
N ARG A 6 2.02 12.42 4.95
CA ARG A 6 0.75 12.40 4.24
C ARG A 6 0.88 11.67 2.92
N MET A 7 -0.02 10.76 2.65
CA MET A 7 -0.22 10.26 1.29
C MET A 7 -0.77 11.40 0.45
N LEU A 8 -0.01 11.79 -0.58
CA LEU A 8 -0.51 12.79 -1.52
C LEU A 8 -1.53 12.10 -2.43
N PRO A 9 -2.81 12.49 -2.38
CA PRO A 9 -3.86 11.87 -3.19
C PRO A 9 -3.81 12.41 -4.62
N LYS A 10 -2.65 12.39 -5.24
CA LYS A 10 -2.50 12.81 -6.62
C LYS A 10 -2.28 11.57 -7.46
N GLY A 11 -3.27 11.27 -8.29
CA GLY A 11 -3.15 10.25 -9.30
C GLY A 11 -1.88 10.48 -10.12
N PHE A 12 -1.23 9.41 -10.49
CA PHE A 12 0.06 9.35 -11.17
C PHE A 12 0.18 10.21 -12.42
N HIS A 13 -0.95 10.54 -13.05
CA HIS A 13 -0.97 11.23 -14.34
C HIS A 13 -0.96 12.76 -14.25
N SER A 14 -0.95 13.32 -13.05
CA SER A 14 -1.09 14.77 -12.88
C SER A 14 0.20 15.50 -12.51
N ILE A 15 1.27 14.79 -12.15
CA ILE A 15 2.57 15.40 -11.84
C ILE A 15 3.65 14.67 -12.64
N PRO A 16 4.44 15.36 -13.47
CA PRO A 16 5.62 14.78 -14.10
C PRO A 16 6.56 14.16 -13.06
N ASN A 17 7.11 12.97 -13.33
CA ASN A 17 7.95 12.23 -12.40
C ASN A 17 9.15 13.05 -11.86
N ASN A 18 9.75 13.90 -12.70
CA ASN A 18 10.85 14.79 -12.29
C ASN A 18 10.41 15.78 -11.21
N LEU A 19 9.24 16.42 -11.35
CA LEU A 19 8.73 17.37 -10.34
C LEU A 19 8.37 16.68 -9.02
N LEU A 20 7.90 15.44 -9.08
CA LEU A 20 7.63 14.65 -7.88
C LEU A 20 8.93 14.31 -7.15
N LEU A 21 9.97 13.91 -7.89
CA LEU A 21 11.29 13.61 -7.34
C LEU A 21 11.97 14.85 -6.75
N GLU A 22 11.92 15.98 -7.45
CA GLU A 22 12.44 17.27 -6.95
C GLU A 22 11.74 17.65 -5.64
N LYS A 23 10.42 17.57 -5.59
CA LYS A 23 9.64 17.87 -4.39
C LYS A 23 9.99 16.92 -3.24
N ALA A 24 10.11 15.62 -3.50
CA ALA A 24 10.51 14.65 -2.48
C ALA A 24 11.90 14.96 -1.95
N THR A 25 12.86 15.30 -2.81
CA THR A 25 14.22 15.67 -2.43
C THR A 25 14.25 16.94 -1.58
N LEU A 26 13.56 17.99 -2.00
CA LEU A 26 13.50 19.27 -1.26
C LEU A 26 12.86 19.11 0.12
N GLN A 27 11.86 18.25 0.23
CA GLN A 27 11.14 18.00 1.47
C GLN A 27 11.75 16.86 2.31
N LYS A 28 12.89 16.28 1.90
CA LYS A 28 13.48 15.08 2.52
C LYS A 28 12.46 13.95 2.70
N GLY A 29 11.52 13.86 1.75
CA GLY A 29 10.48 12.85 1.72
C GLY A 29 10.87 11.65 0.87
N MET A 30 9.95 10.70 0.76
CA MET A 30 10.07 9.54 -0.13
C MET A 30 9.02 9.62 -1.23
N ALA A 31 9.37 9.11 -2.42
CA ALA A 31 8.45 8.96 -3.52
C ALA A 31 8.53 7.54 -4.06
N PHE A 32 7.39 6.95 -4.34
CA PHE A 32 7.28 5.66 -5.02
C PHE A 32 6.03 5.66 -5.89
N THR A 33 6.03 4.80 -6.89
CA THR A 33 4.92 4.68 -7.84
C THR A 33 4.11 3.43 -7.51
N GLN A 34 2.80 3.59 -7.34
CA GLN A 34 1.86 2.48 -7.17
C GLN A 34 0.48 2.81 -7.74
N HIS A 35 -0.29 1.76 -8.04
CA HIS A 35 -1.65 1.90 -8.55
C HIS A 35 -2.64 2.22 -7.43
N TRP A 36 -3.62 3.05 -7.75
CA TRP A 36 -4.76 3.26 -6.88
C TRP A 36 -5.65 2.03 -6.82
N VAL A 37 -6.15 1.74 -5.63
CA VAL A 37 -7.17 0.73 -5.35
C VAL A 37 -8.47 1.43 -4.93
N ILE A 38 -8.36 2.31 -3.94
CA ILE A 38 -9.43 3.19 -3.48
C ILE A 38 -8.91 4.63 -3.59
N LYS A 39 -9.75 5.54 -4.06
CA LYS A 39 -9.45 6.95 -4.15
C LYS A 39 -10.66 7.76 -3.69
N GLU A 40 -10.46 8.60 -2.67
CA GLU A 40 -11.51 9.47 -2.12
C GLU A 40 -12.78 8.69 -1.68
N GLY A 41 -12.59 7.47 -1.16
CA GLY A 41 -13.67 6.61 -0.68
C GLY A 41 -14.39 5.80 -1.77
N GLU A 42 -13.90 5.82 -3.00
CA GLU A 42 -14.47 5.08 -4.12
C GLU A 42 -13.47 4.12 -4.75
N VAL A 43 -13.95 3.02 -5.32
CA VAL A 43 -13.12 2.10 -6.09
C VAL A 43 -12.53 2.82 -7.29
N PHE A 44 -11.22 2.77 -7.40
CA PHE A 44 -10.53 3.41 -8.54
C PHE A 44 -10.75 2.62 -9.83
N SER A 45 -11.17 3.31 -10.89
CA SER A 45 -11.42 2.73 -12.21
C SER A 45 -10.42 3.29 -13.24
N PRO A 46 -9.84 2.45 -14.13
CA PRO A 46 -10.05 0.98 -14.20
C PRO A 46 -9.38 0.23 -13.05
N CYS A 47 -10.01 -0.87 -12.62
CA CYS A 47 -9.43 -1.74 -11.61
C CYS A 47 -8.12 -2.37 -12.09
N ILE A 48 -7.13 -2.44 -11.20
CA ILE A 48 -5.82 -3.03 -11.51
C ILE A 48 -5.89 -4.55 -11.72
N GLN A 49 -6.89 -5.21 -11.12
CA GLN A 49 -7.11 -6.65 -11.21
C GLN A 49 -8.54 -6.93 -11.68
N PRO A 50 -8.77 -8.06 -12.38
CA PRO A 50 -10.13 -8.54 -12.62
C PRO A 50 -10.87 -8.76 -11.30
N LEU A 51 -12.12 -8.32 -11.22
CA LEU A 51 -12.90 -8.37 -9.96
C LEU A 51 -13.09 -9.79 -9.41
N GLU A 52 -13.18 -10.77 -10.29
CA GLU A 52 -13.38 -12.20 -9.94
C GLU A 52 -12.07 -12.95 -9.69
N ARG A 53 -10.92 -12.29 -9.81
CA ARG A 53 -9.63 -12.90 -9.52
C ARG A 53 -9.50 -13.15 -8.02
N SER A 54 -9.24 -14.39 -7.63
CA SER A 54 -9.04 -14.79 -6.24
C SER A 54 -7.55 -14.93 -5.94
N GLU A 55 -7.07 -14.17 -4.96
CA GLU A 55 -5.66 -14.14 -4.53
C GLU A 55 -5.52 -13.54 -3.14
N HIS A 56 -4.27 -13.40 -2.73
CA HIS A 56 -3.88 -12.55 -1.61
C HIS A 56 -3.62 -11.13 -2.11
N PHE A 57 -4.27 -10.16 -1.50
CA PHE A 57 -4.13 -8.74 -1.81
C PHE A 57 -3.53 -7.99 -0.61
N ARG A 58 -2.86 -6.90 -0.89
CA ARG A 58 -2.32 -6.01 0.13
C ARG A 58 -2.36 -4.57 -0.37
N SER A 59 -2.70 -3.65 0.51
CA SER A 59 -2.74 -2.22 0.20
C SER A 59 -2.18 -1.38 1.33
N LEU A 60 -1.49 -0.30 0.97
CA LEU A 60 -1.22 0.80 1.87
C LEU A 60 -2.44 1.72 1.89
N CYS A 61 -3.09 1.80 3.03
CA CYS A 61 -4.38 2.44 3.20
C CYS A 61 -4.28 3.69 4.07
N GLN A 62 -5.16 4.65 3.78
CA GLN A 62 -5.41 5.81 4.61
C GLN A 62 -6.87 5.83 5.07
N LYS A 63 -7.06 6.05 6.38
CA LYS A 63 -8.36 6.29 7.00
C LYS A 63 -8.23 7.47 7.96
N GLY A 64 -8.84 8.59 7.62
CA GLY A 64 -8.61 9.86 8.32
C GLY A 64 -7.13 10.26 8.27
N ASP A 65 -6.55 10.49 9.43
CA ASP A 65 -5.13 10.82 9.62
C ASP A 65 -4.22 9.60 9.82
N ARG A 66 -4.78 8.39 9.77
CA ARG A 66 -4.04 7.14 10.01
C ARG A 66 -3.66 6.44 8.72
N TYR A 67 -2.47 5.88 8.73
CA TYR A 67 -1.97 5.00 7.67
C TYR A 67 -1.82 3.58 8.21
N MET A 68 -2.16 2.60 7.39
CA MET A 68 -2.10 1.20 7.74
C MET A 68 -1.87 0.33 6.51
N VAL A 69 -1.31 -0.85 6.71
CA VAL A 69 -1.27 -1.89 5.69
C VAL A 69 -2.38 -2.87 5.97
N ILE A 70 -3.24 -3.10 5.00
CA ILE A 70 -4.31 -4.10 5.04
C ILE A 70 -4.00 -5.20 4.04
N ALA A 71 -4.05 -6.45 4.49
CA ALA A 71 -3.88 -7.62 3.66
C ALA A 71 -4.89 -8.70 4.08
N ASN A 72 -5.38 -9.50 3.13
CA ASN A 72 -6.18 -10.67 3.44
C ASN A 72 -5.26 -11.84 3.84
N LYS A 73 -5.70 -12.62 4.81
CA LYS A 73 -5.02 -13.82 5.27
C LYS A 73 -5.37 -15.04 4.42
N GLU A 74 -6.66 -15.19 4.12
CA GLU A 74 -7.18 -16.23 3.23
C GLU A 74 -7.42 -15.65 1.84
N GLU A 75 -7.34 -16.47 0.81
CA GLU A 75 -7.67 -16.03 -0.56
C GLU A 75 -9.11 -15.51 -0.62
N MET A 76 -9.30 -14.42 -1.33
CA MET A 76 -10.62 -13.84 -1.62
C MET A 76 -10.60 -13.21 -3.00
N THR A 77 -11.77 -12.97 -3.58
CA THR A 77 -11.87 -12.26 -4.84
C THR A 77 -11.45 -10.79 -4.68
N TYR A 78 -10.99 -10.18 -5.76
CA TYR A 78 -10.63 -8.77 -5.71
C TYR A 78 -11.84 -7.88 -5.36
N ARG A 79 -13.04 -8.26 -5.80
CA ARG A 79 -14.32 -7.62 -5.42
C ARG A 79 -14.51 -7.62 -3.90
N GLU A 80 -14.43 -8.79 -3.27
CA GLU A 80 -14.56 -8.93 -1.81
C GLU A 80 -13.52 -8.10 -1.07
N TYR A 81 -12.29 -8.06 -1.58
CA TYR A 81 -11.23 -7.25 -1.00
C TYR A 81 -11.56 -5.75 -1.07
N LEU A 82 -12.05 -5.25 -2.20
CA LEU A 82 -12.49 -3.87 -2.37
C LEU A 82 -13.63 -3.52 -1.40
N ASP A 83 -14.65 -4.39 -1.33
CA ASP A 83 -15.80 -4.22 -0.43
C ASP A 83 -15.35 -4.18 1.04
N LEU A 84 -14.38 -5.02 1.42
CA LEU A 84 -13.78 -5.00 2.76
C LEU A 84 -13.10 -3.67 3.05
N LEU A 85 -12.31 -3.14 2.13
CA LEU A 85 -11.64 -1.85 2.31
C LEU A 85 -12.65 -0.71 2.48
N LEU A 86 -13.70 -0.68 1.65
CA LEU A 86 -14.77 0.32 1.73
C LEU A 86 -15.56 0.19 3.04
N ALA A 87 -15.94 -1.02 3.43
CA ALA A 87 -16.67 -1.28 4.68
C ALA A 87 -15.84 -0.87 5.91
N TYR A 88 -14.52 -1.01 5.84
CA TYR A 88 -13.62 -0.55 6.90
C TYR A 88 -13.48 0.98 6.94
N GLY A 89 -13.95 1.69 5.91
CA GLY A 89 -13.91 3.15 5.80
C GLY A 89 -12.56 3.69 5.28
N VAL A 90 -11.87 2.91 4.46
CA VAL A 90 -10.64 3.35 3.78
C VAL A 90 -11.00 4.45 2.78
N GLN A 91 -10.31 5.58 2.88
CA GLN A 91 -10.50 6.72 1.97
C GLN A 91 -9.55 6.67 0.77
N ASN A 92 -8.31 6.25 1.01
CA ASN A 92 -7.31 6.10 -0.04
C ASN A 92 -6.56 4.78 0.16
N ALA A 93 -6.32 4.05 -0.91
CA ALA A 93 -5.54 2.83 -0.89
C ALA A 93 -4.67 2.71 -2.15
N LEU A 94 -3.42 2.34 -1.94
CA LEU A 94 -2.46 2.01 -3.00
C LEU A 94 -2.18 0.52 -2.97
N TYR A 95 -2.18 -0.10 -4.14
CA TYR A 95 -1.84 -1.52 -4.28
C TYR A 95 -0.41 -1.78 -3.83
N MET A 96 -0.21 -2.86 -3.10
CA MET A 96 1.12 -3.37 -2.76
C MET A 96 1.23 -4.80 -3.29
N ASP A 97 2.25 -5.04 -4.11
CA ASP A 97 2.42 -6.32 -4.77
C ASP A 97 2.55 -7.47 -3.76
N MET A 98 1.81 -8.56 -4.03
CA MET A 98 1.82 -9.82 -3.29
C MET A 98 2.33 -10.99 -4.13
N GLY A 99 2.84 -10.72 -5.33
CA GLY A 99 3.42 -11.72 -6.20
C GLY A 99 4.59 -12.47 -5.55
N THR A 100 5.00 -13.54 -6.16
CA THR A 100 6.12 -14.39 -5.74
C THR A 100 7.38 -13.56 -5.45
N GLY A 101 7.86 -13.60 -4.22
CA GLY A 101 9.03 -12.83 -3.76
C GLY A 101 8.73 -11.44 -3.21
N TRP A 102 7.50 -10.92 -3.37
CA TRP A 102 7.09 -9.59 -2.91
C TRP A 102 6.17 -9.61 -1.68
N ASN A 103 5.72 -10.80 -1.28
CA ASN A 103 4.72 -10.99 -0.23
C ASN A 103 5.27 -10.86 1.19
N HIS A 104 6.58 -10.84 1.40
CA HIS A 104 7.14 -10.82 2.74
C HIS A 104 6.73 -9.58 3.52
N SER A 105 6.20 -9.79 4.72
CA SER A 105 5.87 -8.70 5.64
C SER A 105 5.99 -9.15 7.09
N PHE A 106 6.45 -8.23 7.93
CA PHE A 106 6.64 -8.45 9.35
C PHE A 106 6.55 -7.12 10.10
N TYR A 107 6.37 -7.20 11.40
CA TYR A 107 6.53 -6.07 12.31
C TYR A 107 7.31 -6.49 13.56
N ARG A 108 7.83 -5.51 14.28
CA ARG A 108 8.36 -5.70 15.62
C ARG A 108 7.44 -5.01 16.60
N ASP A 109 7.14 -5.71 17.71
CA ASP A 109 6.36 -5.14 18.80
C ASP A 109 7.20 -4.24 19.72
N ALA A 110 6.58 -3.76 20.80
CA ALA A 110 7.23 -2.90 21.78
C ALA A 110 8.44 -3.57 22.48
N ASP A 111 8.44 -4.89 22.57
CA ASP A 111 9.52 -5.70 23.15
C ASP A 111 10.57 -6.11 22.12
N ASN A 112 10.50 -5.51 20.90
CA ASN A 112 11.37 -5.78 19.76
C ASN A 112 11.29 -7.24 19.24
N GLN A 113 10.22 -7.96 19.57
CA GLN A 113 10.00 -9.31 19.08
C GLN A 113 9.49 -9.26 17.61
N LEU A 114 10.00 -10.17 16.80
CA LEU A 114 9.67 -10.25 15.38
C LEU A 114 8.38 -11.05 15.19
N HIS A 115 7.39 -10.44 14.57
CA HIS A 115 6.13 -11.08 14.15
C HIS A 115 6.03 -11.10 12.62
N ILE A 116 6.07 -12.30 12.05
CA ILE A 116 5.96 -12.50 10.60
C ILE A 116 4.49 -12.61 10.23
N ILE A 117 4.02 -11.70 9.37
CA ILE A 117 2.66 -11.72 8.82
C ILE A 117 2.64 -12.62 7.59
N HIS A 118 3.56 -12.39 6.63
CA HIS A 118 3.74 -13.21 5.45
C HIS A 118 5.20 -13.66 5.38
N PRO A 119 5.47 -14.97 5.32
CA PRO A 119 6.84 -15.49 5.30
C PRO A 119 7.55 -15.13 3.99
N LYS A 120 8.85 -15.01 4.06
CA LYS A 120 9.68 -14.83 2.86
C LYS A 120 9.74 -16.16 2.09
N THR A 121 9.25 -16.16 0.86
CA THR A 121 9.23 -17.36 0.00
C THR A 121 10.43 -17.44 -0.96
N HIS A 122 11.04 -16.27 -1.30
CA HIS A 122 12.15 -16.20 -2.26
C HIS A 122 13.18 -15.15 -1.85
N SER A 123 14.38 -15.25 -2.40
CA SER A 123 15.53 -14.36 -2.10
C SER A 123 15.73 -13.26 -3.14
N TYR A 124 14.68 -12.80 -3.81
CA TYR A 124 14.83 -11.69 -4.75
C TYR A 124 15.12 -10.37 -4.02
N PRO A 125 15.98 -9.51 -4.62
CA PRO A 125 16.13 -8.15 -4.13
C PRO A 125 14.82 -7.40 -4.36
N THR A 126 14.25 -6.87 -3.30
CA THR A 126 12.97 -6.15 -3.34
C THR A 126 13.10 -4.79 -2.67
N ASN A 127 12.27 -3.85 -3.07
CA ASN A 127 12.12 -2.60 -2.34
C ASN A 127 11.26 -2.84 -1.10
N TRP A 128 11.62 -2.18 -0.01
CA TRP A 128 10.92 -2.29 1.26
C TRP A 128 10.23 -0.98 1.62
N LEU A 129 8.98 -1.06 2.02
CA LEU A 129 8.34 0.01 2.77
C LEU A 129 8.57 -0.28 4.25
N VAL A 130 9.32 0.59 4.92
CA VAL A 130 9.64 0.44 6.34
C VAL A 130 9.06 1.60 7.10
N VAL A 131 8.35 1.30 8.18
CA VAL A 131 7.79 2.29 9.10
C VAL A 131 8.50 2.14 10.44
N TYR A 132 9.09 3.22 10.92
CA TYR A 132 9.74 3.27 12.22
C TYR A 132 8.90 4.05 13.21
N HIS A 133 8.81 3.55 14.41
CA HIS A 133 8.33 4.32 15.55
C HIS A 133 9.46 5.25 16.00
N LYS A 134 9.13 6.52 16.21
CA LYS A 134 10.04 7.52 16.78
C LYS A 134 9.90 7.52 18.29
#